data_e86bfec8b1cfd6706d02edce4e8ca9bb
#
_entry.id   e86bfec8b1cfd6706d02edce4e8ca9bb
#
_cell.length_a   1.000
_cell.length_b   1.000
_cell.length_c   1.000
_cell.angle_alpha   90.00
_cell.angle_beta   90.00
_cell.angle_gamma   90.00
#
_symmetry.space_group_name_H-M   'P 1'
#
loop_
_entity.id
_entity.type
_entity.pdbx_description
1 polymer ?
#
loop_
_entity_poly.entity_id
_entity_poly.type
_entity_poly.pdbx_seq_one_letter_code
_entity_poly.pdbx_strand_id
1 'polypeptide(L)'
;MSNGTSETLKRTNREKFEKNVLSKIPREEITDLYLNQNCTYDFLMNKYNITSWTLDKVIKEYGISKPRKQSAKLVLETKYKNAGSKENYDKQVYATMLANLQSRGITKEEHYEKVSEGCKAAWGKKSHEELQHIIEERYKHYFNVPEKIEHAKGARSATNLDKYGVVNSFALAKYTNDSKPNAKFSELLDTAGIEYEREFYIGYDNKHFKYDFKVNDILIEINPWPCHNVTFCPIPGSTIIQKDYHYKKSKVAQNNGYRCIHVWDWDDWEKVVSLLSPREKVYARNCVVKQCKKKDCINYLNKYHLQGYAKSTIDLGLYCNDELVLIMTFGRPRYNKNYEYELIRYCSHKYVVGGAEKLFSYFVKNYSPSSIISYCDNSKFNGEVYNSLGFKLLDCGIPTRHWFNINTGQHITDNLLRQRGFDQLFGTHYGKGTSNDELMIAHNFVEIYDCGQSTHVWKNDAI
;
A
#
# COMPACT_ATOMS: atom_id res chain seq x y z
N MET A 1 -37.99 53.45 -10.82
CA MET A 1 -38.97 52.59 -11.51
C MET A 1 -38.42 52.11 -12.86
N SER A 2 -37.31 51.36 -12.93
CA SER A 2 -36.68 50.91 -14.20
C SER A 2 -36.29 49.42 -14.27
N ASN A 3 -36.60 48.63 -13.27
CA ASN A 3 -36.27 47.20 -13.28
C ASN A 3 -37.39 46.29 -13.86
N GLY A 4 -38.63 46.74 -13.95
CA GLY A 4 -39.74 45.89 -14.41
C GLY A 4 -39.79 45.63 -15.92
N THR A 5 -39.31 46.58 -16.74
CA THR A 5 -39.32 46.45 -18.22
C THR A 5 -38.28 45.47 -18.74
N SER A 6 -37.12 45.32 -18.09
CA SER A 6 -36.06 44.37 -18.50
C SER A 6 -36.43 42.89 -18.22
N GLU A 7 -37.11 42.64 -17.11
CA GLU A 7 -37.53 41.26 -16.75
C GLU A 7 -38.70 40.78 -17.63
N THR A 8 -39.66 41.65 -17.92
CA THR A 8 -40.80 41.33 -18.81
C THR A 8 -40.33 41.02 -20.22
N LEU A 9 -39.37 41.79 -20.75
CA LEU A 9 -38.76 41.53 -22.07
C LEU A 9 -37.95 40.21 -22.11
N LYS A 10 -37.23 39.90 -21.05
CA LYS A 10 -36.50 38.61 -20.94
C LYS A 10 -37.48 37.45 -20.90
N ARG A 11 -38.56 37.55 -20.16
CA ARG A 11 -39.60 36.53 -20.06
C ARG A 11 -40.29 36.27 -21.39
N THR A 12 -40.71 37.33 -22.10
CA THR A 12 -41.34 37.22 -23.42
C THR A 12 -40.41 36.64 -24.49
N ASN A 13 -39.11 36.96 -24.44
CA ASN A 13 -38.13 36.40 -25.36
C ASN A 13 -37.84 34.92 -25.04
N ARG A 14 -37.88 34.52 -23.79
CA ARG A 14 -37.76 33.12 -23.37
C ARG A 14 -38.94 32.27 -23.81
N GLU A 15 -40.16 32.75 -23.59
CA GLU A 15 -41.41 32.10 -24.02
C GLU A 15 -41.44 31.90 -25.57
N LYS A 16 -41.00 32.92 -26.32
CA LYS A 16 -40.85 32.81 -27.78
C LYS A 16 -39.80 31.78 -28.21
N PHE A 17 -38.68 31.70 -27.50
CA PHE A 17 -37.64 30.74 -27.80
C PHE A 17 -38.11 29.32 -27.48
N GLU A 18 -38.76 29.09 -26.36
CA GLU A 18 -39.35 27.81 -25.98
C GLU A 18 -40.37 27.33 -27.02
N LYS A 19 -41.31 28.21 -27.42
CA LYS A 19 -42.36 27.87 -28.39
C LYS A 19 -41.85 27.67 -29.81
N ASN A 20 -40.90 28.45 -30.28
CA ASN A 20 -40.50 28.46 -31.70
C ASN A 20 -39.29 27.55 -32.00
N VAL A 21 -38.47 27.23 -31.00
CA VAL A 21 -37.22 26.51 -31.16
C VAL A 21 -37.24 25.24 -30.36
N LEU A 22 -37.37 25.31 -29.04
CA LEU A 22 -37.22 24.11 -28.18
C LEU A 22 -38.33 23.06 -28.43
N SER A 23 -39.57 23.54 -28.74
CA SER A 23 -40.67 22.61 -29.08
C SER A 23 -40.44 21.77 -30.34
N LYS A 24 -39.53 22.22 -31.23
CA LYS A 24 -39.18 21.56 -32.48
C LYS A 24 -37.92 20.67 -32.39
N ILE A 25 -37.19 20.77 -31.29
CA ILE A 25 -35.94 20.05 -31.07
C ILE A 25 -36.06 19.21 -29.81
N PRO A 26 -36.45 17.94 -29.92
CA PRO A 26 -36.59 17.06 -28.74
C PRO A 26 -35.27 16.93 -28.00
N ARG A 27 -35.30 17.13 -26.68
CA ARG A 27 -34.10 17.06 -25.82
C ARG A 27 -33.37 15.72 -25.93
N GLU A 28 -34.12 14.64 -25.93
CA GLU A 28 -33.55 13.29 -25.99
C GLU A 28 -32.83 13.03 -27.32
N GLU A 29 -33.46 13.42 -28.43
CA GLU A 29 -32.92 13.27 -29.77
C GLU A 29 -31.63 14.09 -29.99
N ILE A 30 -31.62 15.36 -29.63
CA ILE A 30 -30.41 16.17 -29.78
C ILE A 30 -29.31 15.75 -28.82
N THR A 31 -29.67 15.26 -27.64
CA THR A 31 -28.69 14.71 -26.69
C THR A 31 -28.02 13.48 -27.27
N ASP A 32 -28.78 12.56 -27.80
CA ASP A 32 -28.24 11.33 -28.43
C ASP A 32 -27.37 11.65 -29.64
N LEU A 33 -27.85 12.47 -30.56
CA LEU A 33 -27.09 12.89 -31.74
C LEU A 33 -25.79 13.61 -31.38
N TYR A 34 -25.82 14.50 -30.40
CA TYR A 34 -24.66 15.32 -30.02
C TYR A 34 -23.66 14.59 -29.15
N LEU A 35 -24.11 13.85 -28.13
CA LEU A 35 -23.23 13.18 -27.16
C LEU A 35 -22.85 11.75 -27.59
N ASN A 36 -23.82 10.94 -28.00
CA ASN A 36 -23.59 9.51 -28.26
C ASN A 36 -23.15 9.25 -29.71
N GLN A 37 -23.84 9.85 -30.69
CA GLN A 37 -23.51 9.70 -32.11
C GLN A 37 -22.43 10.67 -32.60
N ASN A 38 -21.97 11.61 -31.75
CA ASN A 38 -20.93 12.62 -32.06
C ASN A 38 -21.19 13.45 -33.33
N CYS A 39 -22.45 13.71 -33.65
CA CYS A 39 -22.79 14.53 -34.82
C CYS A 39 -22.14 15.91 -34.73
N THR A 40 -21.70 16.43 -35.90
CA THR A 40 -21.10 17.76 -36.01
C THR A 40 -22.14 18.87 -35.85
N TYR A 41 -21.69 20.08 -35.53
CA TYR A 41 -22.56 21.26 -35.49
C TYR A 41 -23.24 21.49 -36.82
N ASP A 42 -22.50 21.36 -37.94
CA ASP A 42 -23.06 21.52 -39.29
C ASP A 42 -24.19 20.53 -39.56
N PHE A 43 -24.04 19.26 -39.14
CA PHE A 43 -25.08 18.24 -39.24
C PHE A 43 -26.33 18.62 -38.46
N LEU A 44 -26.16 19.08 -37.20
CA LEU A 44 -27.28 19.44 -36.33
C LEU A 44 -27.96 20.74 -36.80
N MET A 45 -27.17 21.72 -37.25
CA MET A 45 -27.71 22.96 -37.83
C MET A 45 -28.58 22.67 -39.08
N ASN A 46 -28.08 21.84 -39.99
CA ASN A 46 -28.80 21.43 -41.20
C ASN A 46 -30.05 20.60 -40.87
N LYS A 47 -29.94 19.64 -39.95
CA LYS A 47 -31.07 18.79 -39.54
C LYS A 47 -32.23 19.56 -38.98
N TYR A 48 -31.95 20.56 -38.09
CA TYR A 48 -33.00 21.36 -37.44
C TYR A 48 -33.26 22.69 -38.11
N ASN A 49 -32.55 23.01 -39.19
CA ASN A 49 -32.60 24.26 -39.91
C ASN A 49 -32.45 25.48 -39.01
N ILE A 50 -31.36 25.48 -38.20
CA ILE A 50 -31.05 26.53 -37.22
C ILE A 50 -29.61 27.03 -37.37
N THR A 51 -29.34 28.23 -36.86
CA THR A 51 -28.01 28.83 -36.85
C THR A 51 -27.15 28.24 -35.70
N SER A 52 -25.83 28.41 -35.82
CA SER A 52 -24.89 27.98 -34.74
C SER A 52 -25.21 28.66 -33.41
N TRP A 53 -25.53 29.94 -33.43
CA TRP A 53 -25.94 30.67 -32.23
C TRP A 53 -27.22 30.09 -31.58
N THR A 54 -28.20 29.71 -32.41
CA THR A 54 -29.43 29.06 -31.94
C THR A 54 -29.14 27.69 -31.35
N LEU A 55 -28.24 26.90 -31.99
CA LEU A 55 -27.80 25.57 -31.52
C LEU A 55 -27.06 25.67 -30.17
N ASP A 56 -26.14 26.62 -30.01
CA ASP A 56 -25.48 26.91 -28.76
C ASP A 56 -26.45 27.21 -27.61
N LYS A 57 -27.49 27.97 -27.92
CA LYS A 57 -28.53 28.33 -26.97
C LYS A 57 -29.38 27.12 -26.56
N VAL A 58 -29.73 26.24 -27.51
CA VAL A 58 -30.45 24.99 -27.26
C VAL A 58 -29.62 24.06 -26.39
N ILE A 59 -28.34 23.85 -26.73
CA ILE A 59 -27.40 23.02 -25.99
C ILE A 59 -27.25 23.50 -24.55
N LYS A 60 -27.14 24.82 -24.37
CA LYS A 60 -27.04 25.46 -23.07
C LYS A 60 -28.34 25.31 -22.25
N GLU A 61 -29.50 25.55 -22.86
CA GLU A 61 -30.80 25.46 -22.19
C GLU A 61 -31.10 24.00 -21.75
N TYR A 62 -30.73 23.03 -22.55
CA TYR A 62 -30.87 21.60 -22.21
C TYR A 62 -29.76 21.06 -21.28
N GLY A 63 -28.76 21.89 -20.96
CA GLY A 63 -27.61 21.46 -20.12
C GLY A 63 -26.74 20.39 -20.76
N ILE A 64 -26.73 20.31 -22.11
CA ILE A 64 -25.98 19.33 -22.87
C ILE A 64 -24.57 19.87 -23.10
N SER A 65 -23.55 19.25 -22.55
CA SER A 65 -22.16 19.65 -22.83
C SER A 65 -21.30 18.43 -23.09
N LYS A 66 -20.53 18.45 -24.19
CA LYS A 66 -19.48 17.46 -24.38
C LYS A 66 -18.36 17.72 -23.38
N PRO A 67 -17.85 16.68 -22.69
CA PRO A 67 -16.65 16.81 -21.89
C PRO A 67 -15.52 17.45 -22.71
N ARG A 68 -14.79 18.41 -22.15
CA ARG A 68 -13.67 19.12 -22.83
C ARG A 68 -12.70 18.13 -23.53
N LYS A 69 -12.44 16.97 -22.91
CA LYS A 69 -11.58 15.92 -23.49
C LYS A 69 -12.13 15.35 -24.79
N GLN A 70 -13.45 15.14 -24.89
CA GLN A 70 -14.11 14.61 -26.08
C GLN A 70 -14.14 15.62 -27.23
N SER A 71 -14.40 16.88 -26.93
CA SER A 71 -14.34 17.96 -27.92
C SER A 71 -12.92 18.16 -28.47
N ALA A 72 -11.92 18.15 -27.60
CA ALA A 72 -10.51 18.25 -28.00
C ALA A 72 -10.08 17.06 -28.88
N LYS A 73 -10.54 15.84 -28.58
CA LYS A 73 -10.25 14.65 -29.39
C LYS A 73 -10.82 14.76 -30.81
N LEU A 74 -12.06 15.19 -30.96
CA LEU A 74 -12.71 15.38 -32.27
C LEU A 74 -11.99 16.44 -33.12
N VAL A 75 -11.56 17.56 -32.51
CA VAL A 75 -10.78 18.61 -33.18
C VAL A 75 -9.44 18.05 -33.68
N LEU A 76 -8.78 17.23 -32.85
CA LEU A 76 -7.51 16.61 -33.21
C LEU A 76 -7.68 15.57 -34.34
N GLU A 77 -8.71 14.75 -34.28
CA GLU A 77 -9.02 13.76 -35.32
C GLU A 77 -9.31 14.44 -36.69
N THR A 78 -10.04 15.56 -36.65
CA THR A 78 -10.29 16.39 -37.85
C THR A 78 -8.98 16.95 -38.42
N LYS A 79 -8.07 17.44 -37.55
CA LYS A 79 -6.75 17.95 -37.96
C LYS A 79 -5.89 16.84 -38.57
N TYR A 80 -5.91 15.64 -37.99
CA TYR A 80 -5.17 14.48 -38.53
C TYR A 80 -5.72 14.06 -39.91
N LYS A 81 -7.05 14.05 -40.06
CA LYS A 81 -7.70 13.76 -41.33
C LYS A 81 -7.33 14.80 -42.40
N ASN A 82 -7.31 16.07 -42.08
CA ASN A 82 -6.93 17.16 -43.00
C ASN A 82 -5.45 17.13 -43.40
N ALA A 83 -4.57 16.67 -42.50
CA ALA A 83 -3.15 16.48 -42.77
C ALA A 83 -2.81 15.15 -43.47
N GLY A 84 -3.82 14.28 -43.70
CA GLY A 84 -3.66 12.94 -44.31
C GLY A 84 -3.22 11.86 -43.27
N SER A 85 -2.55 12.24 -42.21
CA SER A 85 -2.18 11.36 -41.09
C SER A 85 -1.79 12.16 -39.86
N LYS A 86 -1.76 11.49 -38.68
CA LYS A 86 -1.23 12.06 -37.46
C LYS A 86 0.24 12.48 -37.61
N GLU A 87 1.05 11.61 -38.21
CA GLU A 87 2.48 11.86 -38.39
C GLU A 87 2.74 13.12 -39.25
N ASN A 88 2.00 13.30 -40.32
CA ASN A 88 2.09 14.49 -41.16
C ASN A 88 1.67 15.75 -40.42
N TYR A 89 0.61 15.67 -39.59
CA TYR A 89 0.19 16.79 -38.75
C TYR A 89 1.26 17.18 -37.75
N ASP A 90 1.84 16.19 -37.05
CA ASP A 90 2.91 16.43 -36.08
C ASP A 90 4.15 17.06 -36.73
N LYS A 91 4.54 16.61 -37.95
CA LYS A 91 5.61 17.22 -38.76
C LYS A 91 5.31 18.68 -39.13
N GLN A 92 4.07 18.98 -39.52
CA GLN A 92 3.65 20.36 -39.85
C GLN A 92 3.68 21.27 -38.63
N VAL A 93 3.19 20.80 -37.48
CA VAL A 93 3.22 21.56 -36.22
C VAL A 93 4.65 21.81 -35.78
N TYR A 94 5.54 20.81 -35.89
CA TYR A 94 6.95 20.94 -35.54
C TYR A 94 7.68 21.92 -36.47
N ALA A 95 7.45 21.85 -37.77
CA ALA A 95 8.03 22.78 -38.76
C ALA A 95 7.55 24.23 -38.50
N THR A 96 6.27 24.42 -38.19
CA THR A 96 5.71 25.73 -37.84
C THR A 96 6.35 26.28 -36.56
N MET A 97 6.55 25.43 -35.53
CA MET A 97 7.23 25.83 -34.31
C MET A 97 8.67 26.30 -34.60
N LEU A 98 9.45 25.54 -35.38
CA LEU A 98 10.81 25.91 -35.74
C LEU A 98 10.88 27.24 -36.53
N ALA A 99 10.00 27.45 -37.50
CA ALA A 99 9.91 28.68 -38.23
C ALA A 99 9.60 29.90 -37.33
N ASN A 100 8.70 29.72 -36.36
CA ASN A 100 8.39 30.76 -35.37
C ASN A 100 9.55 31.06 -34.43
N LEU A 101 10.31 30.06 -34.02
CA LEU A 101 11.50 30.26 -33.20
C LEU A 101 12.58 31.01 -33.98
N GLN A 102 12.83 30.61 -35.23
CA GLN A 102 13.78 31.24 -36.13
C GLN A 102 13.43 32.70 -36.41
N SER A 103 12.16 33.02 -36.66
CA SER A 103 11.70 34.42 -36.87
C SER A 103 11.86 35.30 -35.64
N ARG A 104 11.95 34.70 -34.44
CA ARG A 104 12.15 35.39 -33.16
C ARG A 104 13.61 35.39 -32.69
N GLY A 105 14.55 34.81 -33.47
CA GLY A 105 15.97 34.69 -33.11
C GLY A 105 16.23 33.83 -31.88
N ILE A 106 15.33 32.87 -31.58
CA ILE A 106 15.41 31.98 -30.42
C ILE A 106 15.91 30.62 -30.91
N THR A 107 16.95 30.08 -30.29
CA THR A 107 17.42 28.72 -30.58
C THR A 107 16.46 27.67 -30.01
N LYS A 108 16.55 26.47 -30.57
CA LYS A 108 15.74 25.34 -30.11
C LYS A 108 16.08 24.99 -28.65
N GLU A 109 17.33 25.06 -28.30
CA GLU A 109 17.88 24.78 -26.96
C GLU A 109 17.34 25.79 -25.94
N GLU A 110 17.40 27.09 -26.22
CA GLU A 110 16.88 28.16 -25.39
C GLU A 110 15.36 28.04 -25.18
N HIS A 111 14.65 27.61 -26.24
CA HIS A 111 13.20 27.38 -26.13
C HIS A 111 12.89 26.22 -25.17
N TYR A 112 13.58 25.08 -25.29
CA TYR A 112 13.39 23.93 -24.42
C TYR A 112 13.79 24.22 -22.98
N GLU A 113 14.82 25.01 -22.75
CA GLU A 113 15.25 25.43 -21.42
C GLU A 113 14.14 26.28 -20.74
N LYS A 114 13.62 27.31 -21.43
CA LYS A 114 12.50 28.13 -20.95
C LYS A 114 11.23 27.32 -20.69
N VAL A 115 10.91 26.36 -21.55
CA VAL A 115 9.76 25.44 -21.34
C VAL A 115 9.99 24.56 -20.12
N SER A 116 11.21 24.04 -19.94
CA SER A 116 11.58 23.24 -18.77
C SER A 116 11.48 24.03 -17.47
N GLU A 117 11.98 25.29 -17.45
CA GLU A 117 11.86 26.17 -16.29
C GLU A 117 10.41 26.52 -15.97
N GLY A 118 9.63 26.86 -17.01
CA GLY A 118 8.19 27.11 -16.87
C GLY A 118 7.41 25.89 -16.35
N CYS A 119 7.76 24.70 -16.82
CA CYS A 119 7.20 23.46 -16.31
C CYS A 119 7.57 23.24 -14.82
N LYS A 120 8.84 23.38 -14.46
CA LYS A 120 9.30 23.25 -13.07
C LYS A 120 8.56 24.24 -12.15
N ALA A 121 8.44 25.50 -12.57
CA ALA A 121 7.71 26.53 -11.82
C ALA A 121 6.21 26.24 -11.71
N ALA A 122 5.59 25.70 -12.76
CA ALA A 122 4.17 25.32 -12.75
C ALA A 122 3.91 24.06 -11.87
N TRP A 123 4.86 23.10 -11.87
CA TRP A 123 4.79 21.91 -11.02
C TRP A 123 4.98 22.27 -9.53
N GLY A 124 5.88 23.20 -9.23
CA GLY A 124 6.09 23.66 -7.85
C GLY A 124 4.92 24.41 -7.23
N LYS A 125 3.95 24.86 -8.04
CA LYS A 125 2.71 25.53 -7.59
C LYS A 125 1.53 24.60 -7.37
N LYS A 126 1.66 23.32 -7.73
CA LYS A 126 0.57 22.34 -7.60
C LYS A 126 0.61 21.67 -6.25
N SER A 127 -0.57 21.38 -5.69
CA SER A 127 -0.69 20.58 -4.49
C SER A 127 -0.20 19.15 -4.75
N HIS A 128 0.17 18.46 -3.69
CA HIS A 128 0.58 17.05 -3.77
C HIS A 128 -0.51 16.15 -4.42
N GLU A 129 -1.76 16.40 -4.11
CA GLU A 129 -2.93 15.69 -4.67
C GLU A 129 -3.11 15.95 -6.17
N GLU A 130 -2.95 17.21 -6.62
CA GLU A 130 -3.02 17.57 -8.04
C GLU A 130 -1.89 16.92 -8.83
N LEU A 131 -0.67 16.87 -8.27
CA LEU A 131 0.47 16.21 -8.90
C LEU A 131 0.24 14.71 -9.00
N GLN A 132 -0.27 14.10 -7.95
CA GLN A 132 -0.57 12.68 -7.90
C GLN A 132 -1.63 12.28 -8.93
N HIS A 133 -2.72 13.03 -9.02
CA HIS A 133 -3.75 12.82 -10.04
C HIS A 133 -3.22 12.95 -11.47
N ILE A 134 -2.36 13.94 -11.75
CA ILE A 134 -1.72 14.12 -13.06
C ILE A 134 -0.79 12.93 -13.39
N ILE A 135 -0.05 12.46 -12.41
CA ILE A 135 0.86 11.31 -12.56
C ILE A 135 0.06 10.04 -12.84
N GLU A 136 -1.00 9.75 -12.08
CA GLU A 136 -1.87 8.60 -12.28
C GLU A 136 -2.56 8.60 -13.65
N GLU A 137 -3.08 9.74 -14.09
CA GLU A 137 -3.73 9.89 -15.41
C GLU A 137 -2.71 9.65 -16.55
N ARG A 138 -1.49 10.19 -16.42
CA ARG A 138 -0.41 9.95 -17.40
C ARG A 138 0.03 8.50 -17.41
N TYR A 139 0.14 7.88 -16.24
CA TYR A 139 0.52 6.47 -16.11
C TYR A 139 -0.50 5.55 -16.74
N LYS A 140 -1.79 5.70 -16.44
CA LYS A 140 -2.89 4.93 -17.06
C LYS A 140 -2.86 5.05 -18.59
N HIS A 141 -2.55 6.23 -19.11
CA HIS A 141 -2.51 6.47 -20.56
C HIS A 141 -1.26 5.88 -21.24
N TYR A 142 -0.15 5.77 -20.51
CA TYR A 142 1.13 5.30 -21.06
C TYR A 142 1.26 3.77 -21.00
N PHE A 143 0.79 3.14 -19.93
CA PHE A 143 0.95 1.70 -19.68
C PHE A 143 -0.16 0.80 -20.25
N ASN A 144 -1.23 1.37 -20.80
CA ASN A 144 -2.27 0.59 -21.47
C ASN A 144 -2.00 0.32 -22.97
N VAL A 145 -0.83 0.69 -23.49
CA VAL A 145 -0.45 0.47 -24.90
C VAL A 145 0.85 -0.31 -24.94
N PRO A 146 0.81 -1.65 -25.21
CA PRO A 146 2.00 -2.52 -25.19
C PRO A 146 3.16 -2.02 -26.07
N GLU A 147 2.89 -1.50 -27.26
CA GLU A 147 3.89 -0.97 -28.19
C GLU A 147 4.64 0.26 -27.60
N LYS A 148 3.96 1.11 -26.84
CA LYS A 148 4.62 2.26 -26.19
C LYS A 148 5.50 1.82 -25.03
N ILE A 149 5.12 0.75 -24.33
CA ILE A 149 5.90 0.15 -23.25
C ILE A 149 7.21 -0.39 -23.81
N GLU A 150 7.15 -1.15 -24.88
CA GLU A 150 8.34 -1.73 -25.53
C GLU A 150 9.25 -0.66 -26.10
N HIS A 151 8.71 0.35 -26.76
CA HIS A 151 9.50 1.48 -27.26
C HIS A 151 10.19 2.26 -26.11
N ALA A 152 9.46 2.52 -25.01
CA ALA A 152 10.03 3.21 -23.85
C ALA A 152 11.10 2.36 -23.13
N LYS A 153 10.93 1.05 -23.05
CA LYS A 153 11.95 0.13 -22.53
C LYS A 153 13.19 0.14 -23.40
N GLY A 154 13.03 0.05 -24.72
CA GLY A 154 14.14 0.11 -25.69
C GLY A 154 14.92 1.43 -25.59
N ALA A 155 14.24 2.57 -25.56
CA ALA A 155 14.86 3.89 -25.44
C ALA A 155 15.58 4.06 -24.09
N ARG A 156 14.99 3.57 -22.99
CA ARG A 156 15.62 3.59 -21.66
C ARG A 156 16.86 2.70 -21.62
N SER A 157 16.78 1.50 -22.20
CA SER A 157 17.92 0.57 -22.29
C SER A 157 19.08 1.14 -23.09
N ALA A 158 18.79 1.77 -24.22
CA ALA A 158 19.80 2.46 -25.05
C ALA A 158 20.46 3.63 -24.27
N THR A 159 19.68 4.47 -23.60
CA THR A 159 20.20 5.57 -22.77
C THR A 159 21.04 5.07 -21.60
N ASN A 160 20.63 3.99 -20.97
CA ASN A 160 21.38 3.40 -19.86
C ASN A 160 22.70 2.78 -20.33
N LEU A 161 22.69 2.12 -21.50
CA LEU A 161 23.89 1.55 -22.09
C LEU A 161 24.90 2.66 -22.47
N ASP A 162 24.44 3.75 -23.09
CA ASP A 162 25.24 4.89 -23.48
C ASP A 162 25.86 5.65 -22.29
N LYS A 163 25.03 5.94 -21.27
CA LYS A 163 25.47 6.72 -20.10
C LYS A 163 26.19 5.92 -19.02
N TYR A 164 25.87 4.65 -18.87
CA TYR A 164 26.27 3.87 -17.70
C TYR A 164 26.85 2.50 -18.05
N GLY A 165 26.92 2.13 -19.31
CA GLY A 165 27.46 0.84 -19.76
C GLY A 165 26.59 -0.38 -19.40
N VAL A 166 25.33 -0.18 -18.99
CA VAL A 166 24.40 -1.25 -18.58
C VAL A 166 23.03 -1.10 -19.25
N VAL A 167 22.44 -2.20 -19.69
CA VAL A 167 21.14 -2.21 -20.39
C VAL A 167 19.98 -1.84 -19.45
N ASN A 168 20.12 -2.06 -18.14
CA ASN A 168 19.08 -1.88 -17.16
C ASN A 168 19.56 -1.03 -15.98
N SER A 169 18.85 0.05 -15.66
CA SER A 169 19.14 0.90 -14.50
C SER A 169 19.08 0.14 -13.15
N PHE A 170 18.40 -0.99 -13.09
CA PHE A 170 18.46 -1.90 -11.93
C PHE A 170 19.86 -2.52 -11.75
N ALA A 171 20.64 -2.68 -12.82
CA ALA A 171 22.02 -3.12 -12.70
C ALA A 171 22.95 -2.05 -12.07
N LEU A 172 22.59 -0.76 -12.22
CA LEU A 172 23.26 0.35 -11.51
C LEU A 172 22.78 0.44 -10.05
N ALA A 173 21.51 0.18 -9.78
CA ALA A 173 20.95 0.20 -8.43
C ALA A 173 21.62 -0.85 -7.51
N LYS A 174 22.21 -1.90 -8.11
CA LYS A 174 23.02 -2.88 -7.37
C LYS A 174 24.24 -2.25 -6.69
N TYR A 175 24.65 -1.04 -7.10
CA TYR A 175 25.85 -0.37 -6.60
C TYR A 175 25.62 0.98 -5.90
N THR A 176 24.44 1.62 -6.02
CA THR A 176 24.30 3.02 -5.57
C THR A 176 22.98 3.44 -4.91
N ASN A 177 21.89 2.65 -4.95
CA ASN A 177 20.59 3.09 -4.41
C ASN A 177 19.85 1.97 -3.67
N ASP A 178 20.36 1.60 -2.51
CA ASP A 178 19.55 0.99 -1.50
C ASP A 178 18.41 1.93 -1.10
N SER A 179 17.19 1.40 -0.96
CA SER A 179 16.17 2.16 -0.27
C SER A 179 16.67 2.48 1.14
N LYS A 180 16.38 3.68 1.66
CA LYS A 180 16.82 4.06 3.02
C LYS A 180 16.46 3.00 4.08
N PRO A 181 15.28 2.36 4.05
CA PRO A 181 14.95 1.26 4.95
C PRO A 181 15.89 0.05 4.81
N ASN A 182 16.18 -0.40 3.58
CA ASN A 182 17.06 -1.54 3.37
C ASN A 182 18.50 -1.24 3.80
N ALA A 183 19.01 -0.02 3.52
CA ALA A 183 20.30 0.43 4.00
C ALA A 183 20.40 0.42 5.53
N LYS A 184 19.37 0.95 6.22
CA LYS A 184 19.30 0.92 7.68
C LYS A 184 19.27 -0.50 8.24
N PHE A 185 18.51 -1.40 7.62
CA PHE A 185 18.44 -2.78 8.08
C PHE A 185 19.74 -3.55 7.85
N SER A 186 20.44 -3.32 6.71
CA SER A 186 21.76 -3.91 6.48
C SER A 186 22.80 -3.42 7.48
N GLU A 187 22.79 -2.12 7.84
CA GLU A 187 23.66 -1.59 8.89
C GLU A 187 23.46 -2.29 10.25
N LEU A 188 22.21 -2.60 10.59
CA LEU A 188 21.90 -3.38 11.82
C LEU A 188 22.41 -4.82 11.72
N LEU A 189 22.28 -5.48 10.55
CA LEU A 189 22.83 -6.83 10.32
C LEU A 189 24.36 -6.81 10.41
N ASP A 190 25.00 -5.85 9.76
CA ASP A 190 26.47 -5.68 9.79
C ASP A 190 26.99 -5.43 11.22
N THR A 191 26.30 -4.55 11.97
CA THR A 191 26.62 -4.26 13.38
C THR A 191 26.48 -5.50 14.26
N ALA A 192 25.52 -6.37 13.97
CA ALA A 192 25.30 -7.63 14.67
C ALA A 192 26.24 -8.77 14.19
N GLY A 193 27.08 -8.52 13.19
CA GLY A 193 27.97 -9.52 12.60
C GLY A 193 27.24 -10.68 11.90
N ILE A 194 26.06 -10.41 11.33
CA ILE A 194 25.24 -11.41 10.66
C ILE A 194 25.53 -11.39 9.16
N GLU A 195 25.96 -12.53 8.62
CA GLU A 195 26.11 -12.71 7.17
C GLU A 195 24.73 -12.82 6.51
N TYR A 196 24.56 -12.16 5.37
CA TYR A 196 23.30 -12.15 4.62
C TYR A 196 23.52 -12.06 3.10
N GLU A 197 22.55 -12.58 2.35
CA GLU A 197 22.42 -12.40 0.90
C GLU A 197 21.36 -11.37 0.63
N ARG A 198 21.59 -10.44 -0.30
CA ARG A 198 20.62 -9.42 -0.72
C ARG A 198 19.83 -9.86 -1.93
N GLU A 199 18.59 -9.40 -2.01
CA GLU A 199 17.74 -9.57 -3.20
C GLU A 199 17.58 -11.03 -3.62
N PHE A 200 17.21 -11.89 -2.69
CA PHE A 200 16.98 -13.29 -2.97
C PHE A 200 15.69 -13.54 -3.74
N TYR A 201 15.73 -14.40 -4.76
CA TYR A 201 14.60 -14.67 -5.64
C TYR A 201 14.09 -16.09 -5.50
N ILE A 202 12.76 -16.23 -5.43
CA ILE A 202 12.08 -17.54 -5.55
C ILE A 202 11.13 -17.47 -6.76
N GLY A 203 11.29 -18.43 -7.69
CA GLY A 203 10.36 -18.64 -8.80
C GLY A 203 9.07 -19.30 -8.32
N TYR A 204 7.91 -18.78 -8.72
CA TYR A 204 6.60 -19.33 -8.43
C TYR A 204 5.63 -18.99 -9.56
N ASP A 205 5.00 -20.00 -10.17
CA ASP A 205 3.95 -19.85 -11.18
C ASP A 205 4.26 -18.80 -12.28
N ASN A 206 5.42 -18.96 -12.96
CA ASN A 206 5.94 -18.03 -13.97
C ASN A 206 6.20 -16.60 -13.47
N LYS A 207 6.22 -16.37 -12.16
CA LYS A 207 6.59 -15.12 -11.49
C LYS A 207 7.78 -15.35 -10.60
N HIS A 208 8.45 -14.26 -10.25
CA HIS A 208 9.52 -14.28 -9.26
C HIS A 208 9.15 -13.38 -8.09
N PHE A 209 9.20 -13.93 -6.89
CA PHE A 209 9.17 -13.14 -5.67
C PHE A 209 10.59 -12.80 -5.25
N LYS A 210 10.83 -11.51 -5.05
CA LYS A 210 12.10 -10.99 -4.55
C LYS A 210 11.96 -10.71 -3.05
N TYR A 211 12.93 -11.13 -2.26
CA TYR A 211 13.03 -10.85 -0.84
C TYR A 211 14.26 -9.98 -0.60
N ASP A 212 14.16 -9.00 0.30
CA ASP A 212 15.22 -8.01 0.49
C ASP A 212 16.50 -8.62 1.04
N PHE A 213 16.39 -9.53 2.00
CA PHE A 213 17.53 -10.23 2.59
C PHE A 213 17.24 -11.71 2.80
N LYS A 214 18.32 -12.51 2.80
CA LYS A 214 18.32 -13.90 3.23
C LYS A 214 19.43 -14.12 4.26
N VAL A 215 19.07 -14.66 5.41
CA VAL A 215 19.97 -15.07 6.49
C VAL A 215 19.72 -16.55 6.77
N ASN A 216 20.65 -17.41 6.37
CA ASN A 216 20.47 -18.87 6.42
C ASN A 216 19.18 -19.32 5.68
N ASP A 217 18.23 -19.93 6.37
CA ASP A 217 16.91 -20.38 5.90
C ASP A 217 15.78 -19.35 6.16
N ILE A 218 16.15 -18.13 6.55
CA ILE A 218 15.20 -17.06 6.84
C ILE A 218 15.27 -16.00 5.74
N LEU A 219 14.13 -15.72 5.12
CA LEU A 219 13.94 -14.60 4.20
C LEU A 219 13.36 -13.40 4.96
N ILE A 220 13.84 -12.20 4.64
CA ILE A 220 13.44 -10.98 5.31
C ILE A 220 12.93 -10.02 4.27
N GLU A 221 11.81 -9.41 4.59
CA GLU A 221 11.12 -8.43 3.75
C GLU A 221 10.88 -7.16 4.56
N ILE A 222 11.46 -6.06 4.09
CA ILE A 222 11.29 -4.75 4.69
C ILE A 222 10.09 -4.08 4.04
N ASN A 223 9.07 -3.76 4.81
CA ASN A 223 7.78 -3.28 4.33
C ASN A 223 7.52 -1.83 4.77
N PRO A 224 8.22 -0.83 4.22
CA PRO A 224 7.95 0.56 4.53
C PRO A 224 6.58 0.98 3.98
N TRP A 225 5.82 1.75 4.76
CA TRP A 225 4.44 2.14 4.43
C TRP A 225 4.24 2.71 3.02
N PRO A 226 5.18 3.48 2.41
CA PRO A 226 4.93 4.07 1.10
C PRO A 226 4.72 3.05 -0.02
N CYS A 227 5.33 1.87 0.08
CA CYS A 227 5.23 0.80 -0.93
C CYS A 227 4.30 -0.34 -0.50
N HIS A 228 3.96 -0.44 0.79
CA HIS A 228 3.33 -1.61 1.38
C HIS A 228 1.97 -1.34 2.03
N ASN A 229 1.25 -0.29 1.57
CA ASN A 229 -0.12 0.01 1.98
C ASN A 229 -1.11 -0.24 0.84
N VAL A 230 -2.41 -0.35 1.17
CA VAL A 230 -3.50 -0.56 0.20
C VAL A 230 -4.36 0.69 -0.02
N THR A 231 -4.02 1.84 0.60
CA THR A 231 -4.80 3.07 0.52
C THR A 231 -4.40 3.91 -0.69
N PHE A 232 -3.11 4.22 -0.82
CA PHE A 232 -2.58 4.95 -1.97
C PHE A 232 -1.06 4.71 -2.11
N CYS A 233 -0.52 4.93 -3.31
CA CYS A 233 0.92 4.82 -3.54
C CYS A 233 1.52 6.20 -3.80
N PRO A 234 2.34 6.74 -2.89
CA PRO A 234 3.01 8.03 -3.06
C PRO A 234 4.21 7.96 -4.02
N ILE A 235 4.66 6.76 -4.39
CA ILE A 235 5.84 6.57 -5.23
C ILE A 235 5.41 6.49 -6.69
N PRO A 236 5.88 7.43 -7.55
CA PRO A 236 5.58 7.38 -8.97
C PRO A 236 6.02 6.05 -9.59
N GLY A 237 5.10 5.40 -10.29
CA GLY A 237 5.37 4.13 -10.97
C GLY A 237 5.21 2.87 -10.13
N SER A 238 4.89 2.99 -8.86
CA SER A 238 4.51 1.85 -8.02
C SER A 238 2.99 1.67 -8.04
N THR A 239 2.53 0.44 -7.83
CA THR A 239 1.12 0.09 -7.75
C THR A 239 0.75 -0.17 -6.29
N ILE A 240 -0.51 0.09 -5.94
CA ILE A 240 -1.09 -0.33 -4.67
C ILE A 240 -1.05 -1.86 -4.60
N ILE A 241 -0.56 -2.40 -3.50
CA ILE A 241 -0.51 -3.84 -3.28
C ILE A 241 -1.89 -4.41 -2.92
N GLN A 242 -2.08 -5.70 -3.16
CA GLN A 242 -3.29 -6.40 -2.72
C GLN A 242 -3.22 -6.71 -1.21
N LYS A 243 -4.38 -6.80 -0.55
CA LYS A 243 -4.50 -7.09 0.88
C LYS A 243 -3.81 -8.38 1.31
N ASP A 244 -3.71 -9.37 0.44
CA ASP A 244 -3.10 -10.66 0.69
C ASP A 244 -1.65 -10.79 0.17
N TYR A 245 -1.05 -9.69 -0.29
CA TYR A 245 0.29 -9.68 -0.88
C TYR A 245 1.36 -10.27 0.04
N HIS A 246 1.45 -9.77 1.29
CA HIS A 246 2.44 -10.23 2.25
C HIS A 246 2.21 -11.68 2.67
N TYR A 247 0.93 -12.06 2.88
CA TYR A 247 0.56 -13.43 3.18
C TYR A 247 0.97 -14.40 2.06
N LYS A 248 0.68 -14.06 0.79
CA LYS A 248 1.10 -14.86 -0.38
C LYS A 248 2.62 -15.00 -0.44
N LYS A 249 3.34 -13.91 -0.20
CA LYS A 249 4.80 -13.90 -0.19
C LYS A 249 5.37 -14.81 0.90
N SER A 250 4.82 -14.78 2.12
CA SER A 250 5.16 -15.73 3.19
C SER A 250 4.86 -17.17 2.81
N LYS A 251 3.72 -17.45 2.17
CA LYS A 251 3.37 -18.82 1.75
C LYS A 251 4.31 -19.35 0.68
N VAL A 252 4.73 -18.52 -0.28
CA VAL A 252 5.73 -18.92 -1.29
C VAL A 252 7.07 -19.25 -0.62
N ALA A 253 7.52 -18.43 0.34
CA ALA A 253 8.72 -18.74 1.11
C ALA A 253 8.59 -20.10 1.83
N GLN A 254 7.51 -20.31 2.59
CA GLN A 254 7.26 -21.55 3.34
C GLN A 254 7.21 -22.79 2.44
N ASN A 255 6.54 -22.70 1.29
CA ASN A 255 6.45 -23.82 0.34
C ASN A 255 7.82 -24.18 -0.28
N ASN A 256 8.79 -23.28 -0.22
CA ASN A 256 10.16 -23.49 -0.66
C ASN A 256 11.15 -23.76 0.50
N GLY A 257 10.65 -24.07 1.69
CA GLY A 257 11.46 -24.45 2.85
C GLY A 257 12.07 -23.27 3.63
N TYR A 258 11.65 -22.04 3.36
CA TYR A 258 12.14 -20.85 4.05
C TYR A 258 11.11 -20.32 5.05
N ARG A 259 11.58 -19.78 6.15
CA ARG A 259 10.80 -18.92 7.03
C ARG A 259 10.86 -17.49 6.48
N CYS A 260 9.73 -16.77 6.43
CA CYS A 260 9.70 -15.37 6.03
C CYS A 260 9.42 -14.46 7.24
N ILE A 261 10.24 -13.42 7.41
CA ILE A 261 10.05 -12.35 8.41
C ILE A 261 9.76 -11.06 7.68
N HIS A 262 8.54 -10.53 7.88
CA HIS A 262 8.16 -9.20 7.46
C HIS A 262 8.54 -8.18 8.53
N VAL A 263 9.24 -7.11 8.15
CA VAL A 263 9.67 -6.03 9.05
C VAL A 263 8.88 -4.77 8.68
N TRP A 264 8.15 -4.23 9.64
CA TRP A 264 7.26 -3.09 9.46
C TRP A 264 7.85 -1.81 10.04
N ASP A 265 7.35 -0.65 9.64
CA ASP A 265 7.75 0.65 10.21
C ASP A 265 7.51 0.76 11.72
N TRP A 266 6.55 0.01 12.26
CA TRP A 266 6.23 -0.01 13.70
C TRP A 266 6.97 -1.08 14.50
N ASP A 267 7.80 -1.90 13.87
CA ASP A 267 8.60 -2.92 14.55
C ASP A 267 9.83 -2.29 15.23
N ASP A 268 10.25 -2.91 16.32
CA ASP A 268 11.58 -2.69 16.89
C ASP A 268 12.58 -3.52 16.08
N TRP A 269 13.26 -2.88 15.13
CA TRP A 269 14.15 -3.54 14.18
C TRP A 269 15.35 -4.21 14.87
N GLU A 270 15.86 -3.65 15.97
CA GLU A 270 16.94 -4.26 16.74
C GLU A 270 16.50 -5.59 17.34
N LYS A 271 15.28 -5.68 17.86
CA LYS A 271 14.71 -6.94 18.32
C LYS A 271 14.51 -7.94 17.19
N VAL A 272 14.12 -7.50 16.00
CA VAL A 272 14.01 -8.38 14.84
C VAL A 272 15.39 -8.94 14.48
N VAL A 273 16.42 -8.09 14.42
CA VAL A 273 17.80 -8.55 14.16
C VAL A 273 18.29 -9.51 15.24
N SER A 274 17.92 -9.27 16.50
CA SER A 274 18.29 -10.18 17.60
C SER A 274 17.72 -11.62 17.45
N LEU A 275 16.61 -11.79 16.69
CA LEU A 275 16.10 -13.13 16.34
C LEU A 275 16.99 -13.88 15.36
N LEU A 276 17.76 -13.16 14.56
CA LEU A 276 18.65 -13.68 13.52
C LEU A 276 20.05 -13.94 14.06
N SER A 277 20.41 -13.29 15.17
CA SER A 277 21.74 -13.40 15.78
C SER A 277 21.99 -14.79 16.37
N PRO A 278 23.21 -15.29 16.29
CA PRO A 278 23.62 -16.48 17.02
C PRO A 278 23.34 -16.32 18.51
N ARG A 279 22.72 -17.33 19.13
CA ARG A 279 22.39 -17.30 20.55
C ARG A 279 23.20 -18.34 21.31
N GLU A 280 23.62 -17.99 22.52
CA GLU A 280 24.27 -18.93 23.45
C GLU A 280 23.36 -20.15 23.67
N LYS A 281 23.94 -21.33 23.51
CA LYS A 281 23.23 -22.60 23.69
C LYS A 281 23.21 -23.01 25.15
N VAL A 282 22.01 -23.21 25.69
CA VAL A 282 21.78 -23.68 27.07
C VAL A 282 20.90 -24.92 27.03
N TYR A 283 21.12 -25.85 27.93
CA TYR A 283 20.31 -27.08 28.05
C TYR A 283 19.31 -26.93 29.19
N ALA A 284 18.04 -27.16 28.91
CA ALA A 284 16.98 -27.06 29.93
C ALA A 284 17.16 -27.97 31.13
N ARG A 285 17.85 -29.14 30.96
CA ARG A 285 18.17 -30.03 32.06
C ARG A 285 19.01 -29.35 33.17
N ASN A 286 19.80 -28.35 32.81
CA ASN A 286 20.66 -27.60 33.73
C ASN A 286 19.94 -26.38 34.34
N CYS A 287 18.68 -26.18 34.02
CA CYS A 287 17.89 -25.00 34.45
C CYS A 287 16.78 -25.46 35.40
N VAL A 288 16.31 -24.52 36.22
CA VAL A 288 15.21 -24.70 37.18
C VAL A 288 13.99 -23.88 36.76
N VAL A 289 12.80 -24.48 36.85
CA VAL A 289 11.54 -23.73 36.64
C VAL A 289 11.16 -23.03 37.94
N LYS A 290 10.91 -21.73 37.86
CA LYS A 290 10.43 -20.93 39.00
C LYS A 290 9.26 -20.06 38.53
N GLN A 291 8.35 -19.72 39.45
CA GLN A 291 7.41 -18.63 39.26
C GLN A 291 8.20 -17.33 39.10
N CYS A 292 8.01 -16.63 37.99
CA CYS A 292 8.69 -15.35 37.73
C CYS A 292 8.02 -14.21 38.50
N LYS A 293 8.80 -13.35 39.16
CA LYS A 293 8.24 -12.14 39.76
C LYS A 293 7.69 -11.24 38.65
N LYS A 294 6.53 -10.62 38.87
CA LYS A 294 5.86 -9.79 37.86
C LYS A 294 6.78 -8.71 37.28
N LYS A 295 7.57 -8.03 38.09
CA LYS A 295 8.53 -7.01 37.64
C LYS A 295 9.58 -7.58 36.69
N ASP A 296 10.12 -8.75 37.00
CA ASP A 296 11.16 -9.41 36.19
C ASP A 296 10.57 -9.93 34.86
N CYS A 297 9.33 -10.46 34.90
CA CYS A 297 8.57 -10.83 33.72
C CYS A 297 8.35 -9.63 32.77
N ILE A 298 7.89 -8.50 33.30
CA ILE A 298 7.66 -7.29 32.50
C ILE A 298 8.98 -6.80 31.88
N ASN A 299 10.05 -6.71 32.66
CA ASN A 299 11.35 -6.27 32.18
C ASN A 299 11.90 -7.19 31.10
N TYR A 300 11.83 -8.51 31.32
CA TYR A 300 12.32 -9.51 30.38
C TYR A 300 11.57 -9.46 29.06
N LEU A 301 10.23 -9.47 29.09
CA LEU A 301 9.40 -9.43 27.88
C LEU A 301 9.53 -8.10 27.14
N ASN A 302 9.61 -6.98 27.82
CA ASN A 302 9.81 -5.68 27.17
C ASN A 302 11.20 -5.59 26.51
N LYS A 303 12.19 -6.26 27.06
CA LYS A 303 13.54 -6.27 26.49
C LYS A 303 13.65 -7.21 25.27
N TYR A 304 13.10 -8.41 25.36
CA TYR A 304 13.42 -9.48 24.41
C TYR A 304 12.26 -9.92 23.51
N HIS A 305 11.00 -9.74 23.91
CA HIS A 305 9.85 -10.13 23.10
C HIS A 305 9.49 -9.03 22.09
N LEU A 306 9.24 -9.36 20.84
CA LEU A 306 8.89 -8.40 19.78
C LEU A 306 7.74 -7.48 20.16
N GLN A 307 6.67 -8.05 20.70
CA GLN A 307 5.46 -7.30 21.12
C GLN A 307 5.48 -6.88 22.60
N GLY A 308 6.58 -7.10 23.32
CA GLY A 308 6.69 -6.78 24.73
C GLY A 308 5.75 -7.55 25.65
N TYR A 309 5.60 -7.02 26.87
CA TYR A 309 4.73 -7.61 27.89
C TYR A 309 3.25 -7.52 27.55
N ALA A 310 2.50 -8.56 27.88
CA ALA A 310 1.04 -8.54 27.93
C ALA A 310 0.57 -9.10 29.28
N LYS A 311 -0.58 -8.59 29.79
CA LYS A 311 -1.15 -8.99 31.08
C LYS A 311 -1.40 -10.50 31.14
N SER A 312 -0.84 -11.14 32.16
CA SER A 312 -0.89 -12.57 32.43
C SER A 312 -1.19 -12.83 33.90
N THR A 313 -1.64 -14.05 34.20
CA THR A 313 -1.92 -14.49 35.61
C THR A 313 -0.86 -15.46 36.12
N ILE A 314 -0.22 -16.21 35.24
CA ILE A 314 0.79 -17.19 35.56
C ILE A 314 2.02 -16.86 34.71
N ASP A 315 3.15 -16.61 35.35
CA ASP A 315 4.41 -16.29 34.68
C ASP A 315 5.47 -17.31 35.13
N LEU A 316 5.82 -18.21 34.22
CA LEU A 316 6.81 -19.26 34.48
C LEU A 316 8.13 -18.92 33.80
N GLY A 317 9.21 -18.87 34.58
CA GLY A 317 10.55 -18.63 34.09
C GLY A 317 11.43 -19.89 34.21
N LEU A 318 12.29 -20.08 33.23
CA LEU A 318 13.38 -21.05 33.29
C LEU A 318 14.67 -20.31 33.63
N TYR A 319 15.28 -20.71 34.73
CA TYR A 319 16.48 -20.09 35.27
C TYR A 319 17.68 -21.03 35.13
N CYS A 320 18.76 -20.54 34.55
CA CYS A 320 20.04 -21.21 34.46
C CYS A 320 21.09 -20.40 35.22
N ASN A 321 21.72 -20.96 36.23
CA ASN A 321 22.63 -20.22 37.14
C ASN A 321 22.04 -18.92 37.63
N ASP A 322 20.77 -18.96 38.08
CA ASP A 322 19.97 -17.84 38.52
C ASP A 322 19.65 -16.74 37.47
N GLU A 323 20.11 -16.91 36.23
CA GLU A 323 19.71 -16.06 35.10
C GLU A 323 18.38 -16.57 34.50
N LEU A 324 17.41 -15.66 34.29
CA LEU A 324 16.17 -15.94 33.58
C LEU A 324 16.47 -16.05 32.10
N VAL A 325 16.43 -17.26 31.52
CA VAL A 325 16.81 -17.51 30.12
C VAL A 325 15.63 -17.72 29.18
N LEU A 326 14.46 -18.11 29.72
CA LEU A 326 13.24 -18.36 28.94
C LEU A 326 12.02 -18.12 29.84
N ILE A 327 10.94 -17.60 29.23
CA ILE A 327 9.68 -17.35 29.93
C ILE A 327 8.49 -17.83 29.10
N MET A 328 7.47 -18.38 29.79
CA MET A 328 6.12 -18.59 29.29
C MET A 328 5.12 -17.94 30.21
N THR A 329 4.14 -17.23 29.63
CA THR A 329 3.09 -16.59 30.41
C THR A 329 1.71 -17.08 29.98
N PHE A 330 0.87 -17.36 30.97
CA PHE A 330 -0.47 -17.86 30.77
C PHE A 330 -1.52 -16.97 31.45
N GLY A 331 -2.74 -17.03 30.96
CA GLY A 331 -3.85 -16.32 31.56
C GLY A 331 -5.19 -16.73 30.98
N ARG A 332 -6.25 -16.01 31.38
CA ARG A 332 -7.58 -16.23 30.77
C ARG A 332 -7.54 -15.83 29.29
N PRO A 333 -8.17 -16.64 28.41
CA PRO A 333 -8.22 -16.34 26.98
C PRO A 333 -8.80 -14.94 26.71
N ARG A 334 -8.06 -14.15 25.91
CA ARG A 334 -8.45 -12.77 25.61
C ARG A 334 -9.57 -12.71 24.57
N TYR A 335 -9.52 -13.58 23.58
CA TYR A 335 -10.45 -13.59 22.44
C TYR A 335 -11.42 -14.76 22.52
N ASN A 336 -10.99 -15.99 22.39
CA ASN A 336 -11.85 -17.18 22.38
C ASN A 336 -12.00 -17.77 23.80
N LYS A 337 -13.14 -17.51 24.44
CA LYS A 337 -13.45 -17.92 25.82
C LYS A 337 -13.79 -19.40 25.99
N ASN A 338 -13.81 -20.17 24.91
CA ASN A 338 -14.11 -21.60 24.95
C ASN A 338 -12.93 -22.48 25.45
N TYR A 339 -11.77 -21.86 25.71
CA TYR A 339 -10.58 -22.49 26.25
C TYR A 339 -10.35 -22.04 27.69
N GLU A 340 -9.69 -22.87 28.47
CA GLU A 340 -9.40 -22.58 29.87
C GLU A 340 -8.28 -21.56 30.03
N TYR A 341 -7.19 -21.78 29.31
CA TYR A 341 -6.03 -20.89 29.33
C TYR A 341 -5.64 -20.39 27.93
N GLU A 342 -4.95 -19.26 27.90
CA GLU A 342 -4.21 -18.78 26.75
C GLU A 342 -2.72 -18.76 27.09
N LEU A 343 -1.88 -19.38 26.24
CA LEU A 343 -0.43 -19.15 26.24
C LEU A 343 -0.21 -17.78 25.55
N ILE A 344 0.05 -16.76 26.38
CA ILE A 344 0.04 -15.35 25.96
C ILE A 344 1.37 -14.92 25.36
N ARG A 345 2.48 -15.35 26.01
CA ARG A 345 3.85 -15.03 25.58
C ARG A 345 4.76 -16.23 25.78
N TYR A 346 5.62 -16.45 24.80
CA TYR A 346 6.78 -17.34 24.83
C TYR A 346 7.98 -16.55 24.33
N CYS A 347 9.03 -16.46 25.13
CA CYS A 347 10.21 -15.68 24.80
C CYS A 347 11.47 -16.31 25.39
N SER A 348 12.53 -16.37 24.57
CA SER A 348 13.86 -16.79 25.00
C SER A 348 14.92 -15.92 24.34
N HIS A 349 15.87 -15.38 25.13
CA HIS A 349 17.00 -14.64 24.59
C HIS A 349 18.23 -15.55 24.34
N LYS A 350 18.20 -16.79 24.85
CA LYS A 350 19.18 -17.83 24.56
C LYS A 350 18.56 -18.98 23.77
N TYR A 351 19.37 -19.81 23.14
CA TYR A 351 18.89 -21.02 22.50
C TYR A 351 18.82 -22.15 23.55
N VAL A 352 17.65 -22.32 24.16
CA VAL A 352 17.44 -23.26 25.26
C VAL A 352 16.87 -24.58 24.76
N VAL A 353 17.74 -25.57 24.60
CA VAL A 353 17.34 -26.90 24.11
C VAL A 353 16.45 -27.62 25.12
N GLY A 354 15.23 -27.99 24.71
CA GLY A 354 14.19 -28.58 25.56
C GLY A 354 13.56 -27.62 26.54
N GLY A 355 13.75 -26.29 26.33
CA GLY A 355 13.27 -25.25 27.27
C GLY A 355 11.77 -25.08 27.21
N ALA A 356 11.21 -25.04 26.01
CA ALA A 356 9.77 -24.90 25.79
C ALA A 356 8.99 -26.06 26.39
N GLU A 357 9.44 -27.28 26.09
CA GLU A 357 8.85 -28.55 26.58
C GLU A 357 8.91 -28.60 28.11
N LYS A 358 10.02 -28.21 28.69
CA LYS A 358 10.19 -28.24 30.17
C LYS A 358 9.24 -27.28 30.87
N LEU A 359 9.11 -26.04 30.41
CA LEU A 359 8.17 -25.06 30.98
C LEU A 359 6.73 -25.49 30.75
N PHE A 360 6.41 -25.95 29.54
CA PHE A 360 5.06 -26.37 29.20
C PHE A 360 4.62 -27.58 30.00
N SER A 361 5.48 -28.62 30.10
CA SER A 361 5.22 -29.80 30.92
C SER A 361 5.04 -29.46 32.40
N TYR A 362 5.84 -28.51 32.90
CA TYR A 362 5.67 -28.00 34.27
C TYR A 362 4.32 -27.35 34.45
N PHE A 363 3.87 -26.52 33.49
CA PHE A 363 2.57 -25.89 33.52
C PHE A 363 1.46 -26.94 33.51
N VAL A 364 1.47 -27.88 32.58
CA VAL A 364 0.45 -28.94 32.48
C VAL A 364 0.38 -29.75 33.79
N LYS A 365 1.53 -30.14 34.37
CA LYS A 365 1.60 -30.93 35.59
C LYS A 365 1.04 -30.19 36.81
N ASN A 366 1.28 -28.88 36.94
CA ASN A 366 0.95 -28.14 38.18
C ASN A 366 -0.40 -27.43 38.11
N TYR A 367 -0.93 -27.18 36.91
CA TYR A 367 -2.19 -26.46 36.73
C TYR A 367 -3.29 -27.31 36.10
N SER A 368 -2.95 -28.52 35.61
CA SER A 368 -3.87 -29.51 35.04
C SER A 368 -4.91 -28.91 34.06
N PRO A 369 -4.48 -28.09 33.05
CA PRO A 369 -5.41 -27.43 32.15
C PRO A 369 -6.16 -28.45 31.31
N SER A 370 -7.45 -28.22 31.08
CA SER A 370 -8.28 -29.01 30.14
C SER A 370 -7.98 -28.60 28.68
N SER A 371 -7.72 -27.31 28.45
CA SER A 371 -7.47 -26.79 27.13
C SER A 371 -6.68 -25.49 27.16
N ILE A 372 -5.85 -25.27 26.12
CA ILE A 372 -5.03 -24.08 25.97
C ILE A 372 -5.15 -23.59 24.53
N ILE A 373 -5.31 -22.28 24.35
CA ILE A 373 -5.25 -21.61 23.04
C ILE A 373 -4.02 -20.71 22.96
N SER A 374 -3.46 -20.54 21.77
CA SER A 374 -2.42 -19.54 21.51
C SER A 374 -2.48 -19.03 20.09
N TYR A 375 -1.86 -17.88 19.85
CA TYR A 375 -1.87 -17.18 18.56
C TYR A 375 -0.42 -16.94 18.11
N CYS A 376 -0.13 -17.36 16.87
CA CYS A 376 1.18 -17.15 16.25
C CYS A 376 1.10 -16.01 15.24
N ASP A 377 1.99 -15.05 15.32
CA ASP A 377 2.15 -13.99 14.32
C ASP A 377 2.84 -14.58 13.08
N ASN A 378 2.06 -14.76 12.00
CA ASN A 378 2.54 -15.32 10.74
C ASN A 378 3.51 -14.41 9.99
N SER A 379 3.59 -13.12 10.36
CA SER A 379 4.59 -12.19 9.80
C SER A 379 6.00 -12.44 10.34
N LYS A 380 6.14 -13.20 11.42
CA LYS A 380 7.41 -13.43 12.11
C LYS A 380 7.76 -14.92 12.26
N PHE A 381 6.75 -15.76 12.45
CA PHE A 381 6.92 -17.16 12.87
C PHE A 381 6.03 -18.11 12.04
N ASN A 382 6.41 -19.37 12.00
CA ASN A 382 5.67 -20.45 11.33
C ASN A 382 4.96 -21.41 12.31
N GLY A 383 5.01 -21.15 13.61
CA GLY A 383 4.30 -21.94 14.62
C GLY A 383 4.99 -23.25 15.05
N GLU A 384 6.23 -23.49 14.67
CA GLU A 384 6.96 -24.75 15.00
C GLU A 384 6.97 -25.10 16.49
N VAL A 385 7.13 -24.10 17.36
CA VAL A 385 7.13 -24.32 18.81
C VAL A 385 5.80 -24.91 19.30
N TYR A 386 4.68 -24.55 18.70
CA TYR A 386 3.38 -25.12 19.09
C TYR A 386 3.28 -26.59 18.70
N ASN A 387 3.81 -26.95 17.53
CA ASN A 387 3.84 -28.35 17.08
C ASN A 387 4.67 -29.20 18.04
N SER A 388 5.86 -28.73 18.49
CA SER A 388 6.71 -29.42 19.44
C SER A 388 6.08 -29.61 20.81
N LEU A 389 5.18 -28.70 21.20
CA LEU A 389 4.41 -28.76 22.45
C LEU A 389 3.10 -29.56 22.35
N GLY A 390 2.79 -30.15 21.19
CA GLY A 390 1.60 -30.96 20.97
C GLY A 390 0.32 -30.13 20.71
N PHE A 391 0.43 -28.85 20.38
CA PHE A 391 -0.70 -28.06 19.90
C PHE A 391 -1.07 -28.48 18.48
N LYS A 392 -2.36 -28.42 18.18
CA LYS A 392 -2.90 -28.60 16.83
C LYS A 392 -3.23 -27.25 16.22
N LEU A 393 -2.92 -27.07 14.95
CA LEU A 393 -3.33 -25.90 14.18
C LEU A 393 -4.86 -25.93 14.00
N LEU A 394 -5.55 -24.92 14.47
CA LEU A 394 -6.99 -24.77 14.33
C LEU A 394 -7.36 -23.93 13.10
N ASP A 395 -6.62 -22.83 12.87
CA ASP A 395 -6.85 -21.90 11.79
C ASP A 395 -5.53 -21.23 11.38
N CYS A 396 -5.32 -21.09 10.07
CA CYS A 396 -4.15 -20.39 9.51
C CYS A 396 -4.22 -18.87 9.63
N GLY A 397 -5.40 -18.34 9.93
CA GLY A 397 -5.67 -16.90 9.94
C GLY A 397 -5.72 -16.29 8.54
N ILE A 398 -6.27 -15.09 8.50
CA ILE A 398 -6.31 -14.23 7.31
C ILE A 398 -5.48 -12.98 7.57
N PRO A 399 -5.01 -12.26 6.54
CA PRO A 399 -4.33 -10.99 6.70
C PRO A 399 -5.11 -10.04 7.62
N THR A 400 -4.44 -9.48 8.62
CA THR A 400 -5.03 -8.56 9.59
C THR A 400 -4.75 -7.12 9.17
N ARG A 401 -5.75 -6.27 9.25
CA ARG A 401 -5.62 -4.85 8.93
C ARG A 401 -4.96 -4.08 10.07
N HIS A 402 -4.01 -3.24 9.71
CA HIS A 402 -3.34 -2.28 10.56
C HIS A 402 -3.49 -0.87 9.99
N TRP A 403 -3.49 0.12 10.85
CA TRP A 403 -3.50 1.53 10.50
C TRP A 403 -2.19 2.18 10.90
N PHE A 404 -1.56 2.87 9.96
CA PHE A 404 -0.30 3.55 10.16
C PHE A 404 -0.40 5.02 9.77
N ASN A 405 -0.09 5.94 10.70
CA ASN A 405 -0.11 7.37 10.44
C ASN A 405 1.18 7.80 9.76
N ILE A 406 1.07 8.31 8.54
CA ILE A 406 2.23 8.65 7.69
C ILE A 406 3.02 9.86 8.20
N ASN A 407 2.42 10.70 9.05
CA ASN A 407 3.05 11.90 9.58
C ASN A 407 3.68 11.67 10.97
N THR A 408 3.03 10.88 11.82
CA THR A 408 3.46 10.67 13.21
C THR A 408 4.14 9.33 13.45
N GLY A 409 4.02 8.37 12.53
CA GLY A 409 4.47 6.99 12.73
C GLY A 409 3.60 6.18 13.71
N GLN A 410 2.44 6.72 14.13
CA GLN A 410 1.55 6.02 15.05
C GLN A 410 0.95 4.78 14.39
N HIS A 411 1.04 3.64 15.07
CA HIS A 411 0.45 2.37 14.64
C HIS A 411 -0.75 2.01 15.51
N ILE A 412 -1.85 1.59 14.87
CA ILE A 412 -3.09 1.16 15.52
C ILE A 412 -3.56 -0.13 14.84
N THR A 413 -3.85 -1.15 15.65
CA THR A 413 -4.46 -2.38 15.13
C THR A 413 -5.93 -2.17 14.87
N ASP A 414 -6.46 -2.80 13.82
CA ASP A 414 -7.89 -2.75 13.49
C ASP A 414 -8.79 -3.22 14.64
N ASN A 415 -8.33 -4.20 15.41
CA ASN A 415 -9.04 -4.68 16.59
C ASN A 415 -9.17 -3.58 17.67
N LEU A 416 -8.11 -2.80 17.91
CA LEU A 416 -8.16 -1.68 18.86
C LEU A 416 -9.11 -0.58 18.38
N LEU A 417 -9.09 -0.27 17.08
CA LEU A 417 -10.00 0.70 16.47
C LEU A 417 -11.46 0.24 16.58
N ARG A 418 -11.76 -1.04 16.31
CA ARG A 418 -13.11 -1.60 16.46
C ARG A 418 -13.61 -1.59 17.90
N GLN A 419 -12.73 -1.84 18.87
CA GLN A 419 -13.10 -1.89 20.29
C GLN A 419 -13.39 -0.52 20.88
N ARG A 420 -12.63 0.50 20.49
CA ARG A 420 -12.70 1.84 21.08
C ARG A 420 -13.38 2.88 20.20
N GLY A 421 -13.32 2.72 18.88
CA GLY A 421 -13.71 3.74 17.93
C GLY A 421 -12.71 4.89 17.85
N PHE A 422 -12.82 5.68 16.78
CA PHE A 422 -11.90 6.79 16.52
C PHE A 422 -11.94 7.85 17.63
N ASP A 423 -13.13 8.29 18.01
CA ASP A 423 -13.31 9.35 18.99
C ASP A 423 -12.67 9.04 20.35
N GLN A 424 -12.83 7.80 20.84
CA GLN A 424 -12.23 7.38 22.10
C GLN A 424 -10.70 7.25 22.02
N LEU A 425 -10.16 6.86 20.86
CA LEU A 425 -8.72 6.71 20.67
C LEU A 425 -8.01 8.06 20.61
N PHE A 426 -8.65 9.08 20.03
CA PHE A 426 -8.04 10.38 19.76
C PHE A 426 -8.62 11.53 20.59
N GLY A 427 -9.60 11.27 21.45
CA GLY A 427 -10.23 12.28 22.30
C GLY A 427 -11.03 13.30 21.48
N THR A 428 -11.62 12.87 20.38
CA THR A 428 -12.42 13.71 19.46
C THR A 428 -13.91 13.44 19.60
N HIS A 429 -14.75 14.25 18.96
CA HIS A 429 -16.21 14.12 18.99
C HIS A 429 -16.81 14.37 17.60
N TYR A 430 -16.52 13.48 16.64
CA TYR A 430 -17.11 13.56 15.30
C TYR A 430 -18.58 13.14 15.24
N GLY A 431 -19.06 12.43 16.26
CA GLY A 431 -20.44 12.01 16.35
C GLY A 431 -20.81 10.80 15.50
N LYS A 432 -22.13 10.53 15.44
CA LYS A 432 -22.67 9.42 14.63
C LYS A 432 -22.85 9.87 13.18
N GLY A 433 -22.23 9.17 12.23
CA GLY A 433 -22.44 9.40 10.79
C GLY A 433 -21.21 9.24 9.92
N THR A 434 -20.00 9.42 10.48
CA THR A 434 -18.75 9.15 9.77
C THR A 434 -18.16 7.83 10.26
N SER A 435 -17.76 6.98 9.33
CA SER A 435 -17.15 5.70 9.71
C SER A 435 -15.75 5.89 10.31
N ASN A 436 -15.33 4.98 11.19
CA ASN A 436 -13.98 5.00 11.73
C ASN A 436 -12.92 4.97 10.62
N ASP A 437 -13.16 4.23 9.54
CA ASP A 437 -12.24 4.09 8.42
C ASP A 437 -12.06 5.42 7.67
N GLU A 438 -13.15 6.15 7.41
CA GLU A 438 -13.11 7.49 6.80
C GLU A 438 -12.34 8.48 7.68
N LEU A 439 -12.56 8.45 8.99
CA LEU A 439 -11.83 9.29 9.94
C LEU A 439 -10.34 8.95 9.97
N MET A 440 -9.97 7.67 9.95
CA MET A 440 -8.57 7.25 9.89
C MET A 440 -7.88 7.80 8.64
N ILE A 441 -8.50 7.64 7.45
CA ILE A 441 -7.95 8.15 6.19
C ILE A 441 -7.84 9.68 6.22
N ALA A 442 -8.88 10.39 6.68
CA ALA A 442 -8.88 11.85 6.81
C ALA A 442 -7.79 12.38 7.76
N HIS A 443 -7.32 11.56 8.72
CA HIS A 443 -6.24 11.88 9.66
C HIS A 443 -4.89 11.28 9.27
N ASN A 444 -4.69 11.05 7.98
CA ASN A 444 -3.42 10.59 7.40
C ASN A 444 -2.99 9.18 7.86
N PHE A 445 -3.92 8.30 8.16
CA PHE A 445 -3.64 6.89 8.33
C PHE A 445 -3.80 6.15 7.00
N VAL A 446 -2.93 5.19 6.77
CA VAL A 446 -3.00 4.25 5.65
C VAL A 446 -3.27 2.84 6.16
N GLU A 447 -3.94 2.04 5.35
CA GLU A 447 -4.19 0.62 5.63
C GLU A 447 -3.01 -0.22 5.19
N ILE A 448 -2.52 -1.07 6.10
CA ILE A 448 -1.49 -2.08 5.82
C ILE A 448 -2.04 -3.43 6.29
N TYR A 449 -1.86 -4.46 5.47
CA TYR A 449 -2.28 -5.82 5.83
C TYR A 449 -1.05 -6.69 6.08
N ASP A 450 -1.03 -7.33 7.25
CA ASP A 450 0.01 -8.28 7.65
C ASP A 450 -0.21 -9.69 7.06
N CYS A 451 0.45 -10.71 7.63
CA CYS A 451 0.27 -12.11 7.24
C CYS A 451 -0.78 -12.85 8.09
N GLY A 452 -1.51 -12.15 8.95
CA GLY A 452 -2.47 -12.72 9.88
C GLY A 452 -1.85 -13.44 11.06
N GLN A 453 -2.70 -14.10 11.83
CA GLN A 453 -2.30 -14.88 13.00
C GLN A 453 -2.89 -16.29 12.90
N SER A 454 -2.05 -17.31 12.97
CA SER A 454 -2.54 -18.68 13.09
C SER A 454 -2.93 -19.02 14.53
N THR A 455 -4.01 -19.76 14.67
CA THR A 455 -4.56 -20.18 15.96
C THR A 455 -4.16 -21.62 16.25
N HIS A 456 -3.56 -21.84 17.40
CA HIS A 456 -3.10 -23.15 17.86
C HIS A 456 -3.81 -23.54 19.14
N VAL A 457 -4.22 -24.80 19.25
CA VAL A 457 -4.98 -25.30 20.39
C VAL A 457 -4.37 -26.60 20.93
N TRP A 458 -4.30 -26.69 22.22
CA TRP A 458 -3.91 -27.89 22.93
C TRP A 458 -5.07 -28.37 23.82
N LYS A 459 -5.30 -29.67 23.87
CA LYS A 459 -6.29 -30.31 24.76
C LYS A 459 -5.62 -31.40 25.55
N ASN A 460 -6.06 -31.57 26.78
CA ASN A 460 -5.63 -32.68 27.61
C ASN A 460 -6.42 -33.92 27.20
N ASP A 461 -5.79 -34.84 26.49
CA ASP A 461 -6.42 -36.08 26.04
C ASP A 461 -6.65 -37.08 27.23
N ALA A 462 -6.20 -36.75 28.46
CA ALA A 462 -6.37 -37.55 29.66
C ALA A 462 -7.57 -37.16 30.51
N ILE A 463 -8.36 -36.21 30.10
CA ILE A 463 -9.64 -35.75 30.67
C ILE A 463 -10.72 -35.96 29.59
#